data_66da5d164c67417bb1a3e786f01f6291
#
_entry.id   66da5d164c67417bb1a3e786f01f6291
#
_cell.length_a   1.000
_cell.length_b   1.000
_cell.length_c   1.000
_cell.angle_alpha   90.00
_cell.angle_beta   90.00
_cell.angle_gamma   90.00
#
_symmetry.space_group_name_H-M   'P 1'
#
loop_
_entity.id
_entity.type
_entity.pdbx_description
1 polymer ?
#
loop_
_entity_poly.entity_id
_entity_poly.type
_entity_poly.pdbx_seq_one_letter_code
_entity_poly.pdbx_strand_id
1 'polypeptide(L)'
;YAGGPKLPIDKAPILINNDIANIPSQLTPVPGKPLHFTLSTRMENKIEGELQPFFEIHDSRYMMYWLALTEGSYKQYIDNIAKQEQERQALEASTVDKVQPGEQQPETDHKMETDESYTGNTNNIFYRDARNGHYFSYLMQTSGLTDLKLRLKYWGVGEWKTHEFDIYIDNVLLCSVNNTGKYRISEFKAETYDIPAALLQGKEQ
;
A
#
# COMPACT_ATOMS: atom_id res chain seq x y z
N TYR A 1 19.11 -21.79 3.51
CA TYR A 1 17.97 -20.90 3.25
C TYR A 1 16.81 -21.75 2.69
N ALA A 2 15.98 -22.28 3.56
CA ALA A 2 14.76 -22.98 3.13
C ALA A 2 13.72 -21.89 2.75
N GLY A 3 13.64 -21.56 1.46
CA GLY A 3 12.67 -20.62 0.92
C GLY A 3 11.27 -21.22 0.88
N GLY A 4 10.62 -21.28 2.04
CA GLY A 4 9.18 -21.53 2.09
C GLY A 4 8.38 -20.25 1.85
N PRO A 5 7.06 -20.30 1.54
CA PRO A 5 6.24 -19.13 1.32
C PRO A 5 6.35 -18.17 2.52
N LYS A 6 6.58 -16.88 2.27
CA LYS A 6 6.65 -15.86 3.33
C LYS A 6 5.32 -15.85 4.10
N LEU A 7 5.37 -15.83 5.41
CA LEU A 7 4.17 -15.61 6.21
C LEU A 7 3.71 -14.18 5.95
N PRO A 8 2.46 -13.94 5.55
CA PRO A 8 1.94 -12.59 5.44
C PRO A 8 2.13 -11.84 6.76
N ILE A 9 2.47 -10.56 6.69
CA ILE A 9 2.80 -9.76 7.88
C ILE A 9 1.62 -9.62 8.84
N ASP A 10 0.40 -9.67 8.30
CA ASP A 10 -0.85 -9.68 9.03
C ASP A 10 -1.09 -10.96 9.84
N LYS A 11 -0.35 -12.02 9.54
CA LYS A 11 -0.34 -13.29 10.29
C LYS A 11 0.82 -13.43 11.26
N ALA A 12 1.67 -12.41 11.34
CA ALA A 12 2.74 -12.40 12.31
C ALA A 12 2.18 -12.30 13.74
N PRO A 13 2.79 -12.96 14.73
CA PRO A 13 2.36 -12.85 16.12
C PRO A 13 2.43 -11.42 16.62
N ILE A 14 1.39 -10.99 17.35
CA ILE A 14 1.36 -9.71 18.04
C ILE A 14 1.34 -9.99 19.54
N LEU A 15 2.30 -9.45 20.27
CA LEU A 15 2.34 -9.50 21.72
C LEU A 15 1.46 -8.39 22.28
N ILE A 16 0.52 -8.75 23.15
CA ILE A 16 -0.34 -7.77 23.83
C ILE A 16 0.06 -7.74 25.30
N ASN A 17 0.69 -6.64 25.71
CA ASN A 17 1.20 -6.49 27.06
C ASN A 17 1.22 -5.01 27.46
N ASN A 18 0.62 -4.69 28.60
CA ASN A 18 0.61 -3.32 29.12
C ASN A 18 1.94 -2.90 29.76
N ASP A 19 2.82 -3.86 29.99
CA ASP A 19 4.16 -3.63 30.55
C ASP A 19 5.26 -4.09 29.56
N ILE A 20 5.29 -3.46 28.40
CA ILE A 20 6.21 -3.79 27.29
C ILE A 20 7.67 -3.66 27.72
N ALA A 21 8.00 -2.67 28.54
CA ALA A 21 9.36 -2.43 28.99
C ALA A 21 9.94 -3.60 29.82
N ASN A 22 9.09 -4.36 30.50
CA ASN A 22 9.48 -5.45 31.37
C ASN A 22 9.20 -6.85 30.80
N ILE A 23 8.94 -6.97 29.49
CA ILE A 23 8.77 -8.28 28.83
C ILE A 23 9.93 -9.25 29.16
N PRO A 24 11.19 -8.85 29.22
CA PRO A 24 12.27 -9.77 29.59
C PRO A 24 12.11 -10.42 30.96
N SER A 25 11.49 -9.75 31.94
CA SER A 25 11.26 -10.31 33.28
C SER A 25 10.10 -11.32 33.32
N GLN A 26 9.31 -11.39 32.27
CA GLN A 26 8.15 -12.28 32.12
C GLN A 26 8.51 -13.58 31.41
N LEU A 27 9.76 -13.74 31.02
CA LEU A 27 10.26 -14.95 30.38
C LEU A 27 10.41 -16.06 31.42
N THR A 28 9.87 -17.22 31.12
CA THR A 28 9.98 -18.42 31.98
C THR A 28 10.89 -19.44 31.31
N PRO A 29 11.98 -19.87 31.96
CA PRO A 29 12.85 -20.90 31.42
C PRO A 29 12.09 -22.22 31.16
N VAL A 30 12.38 -22.86 30.04
CA VAL A 30 11.83 -24.17 29.73
C VAL A 30 12.64 -25.25 30.47
N PRO A 31 12.04 -26.08 31.31
CA PRO A 31 12.77 -27.11 32.05
C PRO A 31 13.52 -28.07 31.11
N GLY A 32 14.80 -28.29 31.39
CA GLY A 32 15.64 -29.21 30.61
C GLY A 32 16.13 -28.68 29.26
N LYS A 33 15.78 -27.45 28.87
CA LYS A 33 16.24 -26.84 27.63
C LYS A 33 17.02 -25.54 27.94
N PRO A 34 18.38 -25.58 27.94
CA PRO A 34 19.17 -24.38 28.17
C PRO A 34 18.84 -23.27 27.15
N LEU A 35 18.74 -22.02 27.62
CA LEU A 35 18.44 -20.83 26.80
C LEU A 35 17.09 -20.84 26.07
N HIS A 36 16.19 -21.74 26.43
CA HIS A 36 14.83 -21.74 25.96
C HIS A 36 13.89 -21.11 26.97
N PHE A 37 12.98 -20.29 26.49
CA PHE A 37 12.03 -19.57 27.34
C PHE A 37 10.63 -19.60 26.72
N THR A 38 9.63 -19.58 27.55
CA THR A 38 8.25 -19.27 27.18
C THR A 38 7.89 -17.88 27.63
N LEU A 39 7.01 -17.22 26.91
CA LEU A 39 6.49 -15.92 27.26
C LEU A 39 5.03 -16.09 27.68
N SER A 40 4.68 -15.68 28.92
CA SER A 40 3.32 -15.77 29.46
C SER A 40 2.40 -14.63 29.04
N THR A 41 2.77 -13.91 28.01
CA THR A 41 2.00 -12.79 27.45
C THR A 41 0.96 -13.28 26.45
N ARG A 42 -0.20 -12.64 26.41
CA ARG A 42 -1.20 -12.86 25.37
C ARG A 42 -0.61 -12.60 23.99
N MET A 43 -0.73 -13.58 23.11
CA MET A 43 -0.39 -13.45 21.71
C MET A 43 -1.62 -13.59 20.83
N GLU A 44 -1.80 -12.66 19.92
CA GLU A 44 -2.74 -12.82 18.83
C GLU A 44 -2.05 -13.54 17.66
N ASN A 45 -2.89 -14.20 16.81
CA ASN A 45 -2.46 -15.11 15.75
C ASN A 45 -1.84 -16.43 16.22
N LYS A 46 -2.07 -16.81 17.48
CA LYS A 46 -1.90 -18.14 18.12
C LYS A 46 -0.69 -18.96 17.64
N ILE A 47 0.48 -18.37 17.60
CA ILE A 47 1.72 -19.11 17.48
C ILE A 47 2.22 -19.34 18.91
N GLU A 48 2.41 -20.60 19.30
CA GLU A 48 3.07 -20.89 20.57
C GLU A 48 4.48 -20.30 20.55
N GLY A 49 4.73 -19.38 21.47
CA GLY A 49 5.99 -18.64 21.49
C GLY A 49 7.01 -19.31 22.42
N GLU A 50 7.74 -20.28 21.92
CA GLU A 50 8.98 -20.69 22.54
C GLU A 50 10.11 -19.84 21.93
N LEU A 51 10.83 -19.12 22.77
CA LEU A 51 12.07 -18.45 22.40
C LEU A 51 13.20 -19.46 22.52
N GLN A 52 13.92 -19.66 21.43
CA GLN A 52 15.03 -20.62 21.38
C GLN A 52 16.30 -19.94 20.86
N PRO A 53 17.50 -20.47 21.18
CA PRO A 53 18.74 -19.92 20.68
C PRO A 53 18.81 -19.95 19.16
N PHE A 54 19.29 -18.85 18.56
CA PHE A 54 19.38 -18.74 17.11
C PHE A 54 20.23 -19.85 16.47
N PHE A 55 21.26 -20.32 17.15
CA PHE A 55 22.15 -21.36 16.66
C PHE A 55 21.50 -22.77 16.61
N GLU A 56 20.33 -22.94 17.20
CA GLU A 56 19.56 -24.19 17.13
C GLU A 56 18.51 -24.18 16.01
N ILE A 57 18.33 -23.04 15.32
CA ILE A 57 17.34 -22.90 14.26
C ILE A 57 18.01 -23.20 12.92
N HIS A 58 17.97 -24.45 12.46
CA HIS A 58 18.58 -24.85 11.19
C HIS A 58 17.58 -24.91 10.04
N ASP A 59 16.40 -25.47 10.23
CA ASP A 59 15.47 -25.79 9.15
C ASP A 59 14.03 -25.26 9.39
N SER A 60 13.82 -24.42 10.42
CA SER A 60 12.50 -23.87 10.72
C SER A 60 12.45 -22.36 10.47
N ARG A 61 11.23 -21.87 10.30
CA ARG A 61 11.00 -20.43 10.24
C ARG A 61 11.10 -19.83 11.61
N TYR A 62 11.70 -18.67 11.70
CA TYR A 62 11.82 -17.91 12.93
C TYR A 62 11.46 -16.45 12.71
N MET A 63 11.05 -15.80 13.77
CA MET A 63 10.86 -14.35 13.84
C MET A 63 11.87 -13.75 14.79
N MET A 64 12.52 -12.69 14.33
CA MET A 64 13.46 -11.90 15.16
C MET A 64 12.81 -10.67 15.78
N TYR A 65 11.73 -10.18 15.17
CA TYR A 65 11.06 -8.95 15.58
C TYR A 65 9.57 -9.22 15.73
N TRP A 66 9.00 -8.84 16.86
CA TRP A 66 7.58 -8.94 17.14
C TRP A 66 6.99 -7.56 17.37
N LEU A 67 5.79 -7.35 16.87
CA LEU A 67 5.01 -6.19 17.23
C LEU A 67 4.48 -6.40 18.66
N ALA A 68 4.87 -5.52 19.56
CA ALA A 68 4.38 -5.52 20.95
C ALA A 68 3.51 -4.27 21.14
N LEU A 69 2.27 -4.48 21.59
CA LEU A 69 1.27 -3.43 21.79
C LEU A 69 0.66 -3.53 23.17
N THR A 70 0.26 -2.38 23.72
CA THR A 70 -0.67 -2.38 24.87
C THR A 70 -2.07 -2.76 24.39
N GLU A 71 -2.97 -3.15 25.32
CA GLU A 71 -4.37 -3.43 24.97
C GLU A 71 -5.04 -2.27 24.21
N GLY A 72 -4.81 -1.04 24.65
CA GLY A 72 -5.36 0.15 23.99
C GLY A 72 -4.78 0.36 22.58
N SER A 73 -3.48 0.20 22.42
CA SER A 73 -2.81 0.32 21.12
C SER A 73 -3.20 -0.81 20.17
N TYR A 74 -3.39 -2.02 20.67
CA TYR A 74 -3.86 -3.13 19.86
C TYR A 74 -5.28 -2.90 19.35
N LYS A 75 -6.19 -2.41 20.21
CA LYS A 75 -7.53 -2.03 19.77
C LYS A 75 -7.50 -0.99 18.65
N GLN A 76 -6.72 0.09 18.82
CA GLN A 76 -6.56 1.10 17.79
C GLN A 76 -5.96 0.54 16.48
N TYR A 77 -5.02 -0.39 16.59
CA TYR A 77 -4.41 -1.06 15.44
C TYR A 77 -5.45 -1.87 14.65
N ILE A 78 -6.29 -2.66 15.33
CA ILE A 78 -7.36 -3.42 14.69
C ILE A 78 -8.45 -2.51 14.09
N ASP A 79 -8.87 -1.48 14.83
CA ASP A 79 -9.85 -0.51 14.34
C ASP A 79 -9.35 0.22 13.08
N ASN A 80 -8.06 0.57 13.02
CA ASN A 80 -7.45 1.18 11.85
C ASN A 80 -7.41 0.22 10.65
N ILE A 81 -7.06 -1.06 10.88
CA ILE A 81 -7.09 -2.07 9.79
C ILE A 81 -8.51 -2.22 9.25
N ALA A 82 -9.50 -2.36 10.14
CA ALA A 82 -10.90 -2.51 9.74
C ALA A 82 -11.38 -1.28 8.94
N LYS A 83 -11.03 -0.07 9.38
CA LYS A 83 -11.35 1.16 8.68
C LYS A 83 -10.70 1.22 7.30
N GLN A 84 -9.41 0.92 7.19
CA GLN A 84 -8.70 0.90 5.90
C GLN A 84 -9.31 -0.11 4.92
N GLU A 85 -9.70 -1.27 5.43
CA GLU A 85 -10.35 -2.30 4.61
C GLU A 85 -11.74 -1.85 4.13
N GLN A 86 -12.53 -1.21 4.98
CA GLN A 86 -13.82 -0.61 4.60
C GLN A 86 -13.64 0.48 3.54
N GLU A 87 -12.67 1.37 3.71
CA GLU A 87 -12.35 2.43 2.74
C GLU A 87 -11.90 1.84 1.40
N ARG A 88 -11.09 0.77 1.43
CA ARG A 88 -10.66 0.05 0.23
C ARG A 88 -11.85 -0.57 -0.51
N GLN A 89 -12.74 -1.26 0.22
CA GLN A 89 -13.92 -1.89 -0.36
C GLN A 89 -14.91 -0.86 -0.92
N ALA A 90 -15.13 0.25 -0.21
CA ALA A 90 -15.99 1.33 -0.67
C ALA A 90 -15.44 1.98 -1.95
N LEU A 91 -14.13 2.21 -1.99
CA LEU A 91 -13.47 2.72 -3.20
C LEU A 91 -13.61 1.75 -4.37
N GLU A 92 -13.38 0.46 -4.16
CA GLU A 92 -13.49 -0.56 -5.19
C GLU A 92 -14.92 -0.68 -5.72
N ALA A 93 -15.91 -0.66 -4.83
CA ALA A 93 -17.33 -0.71 -5.22
C ALA A 93 -17.80 0.54 -5.99
N SER A 94 -17.17 1.70 -5.77
CA SER A 94 -17.47 2.95 -6.47
C SER A 94 -16.61 3.18 -7.71
N THR A 95 -15.64 2.30 -7.99
CA THR A 95 -14.73 2.45 -9.14
C THR A 95 -15.36 1.85 -10.38
N VAL A 96 -15.59 2.67 -11.39
CA VAL A 96 -16.12 2.24 -12.69
C VAL A 96 -15.03 1.56 -13.51
N ASP A 97 -13.83 2.12 -13.50
CA ASP A 97 -12.69 1.62 -14.25
C ASP A 97 -11.37 1.99 -13.57
N LYS A 98 -10.33 1.20 -13.79
CA LYS A 98 -9.00 1.46 -13.25
C LYS A 98 -7.90 0.89 -14.11
N VAL A 99 -6.82 1.63 -14.26
CA VAL A 99 -5.58 1.17 -14.88
C VAL A 99 -4.43 1.24 -13.86
N GLN A 100 -3.54 0.26 -13.90
CA GLN A 100 -2.27 0.32 -13.18
C GLN A 100 -1.18 0.73 -14.15
N PRO A 101 -0.71 2.00 -14.11
CA PRO A 101 0.36 2.47 -14.98
C PRO A 101 1.65 1.67 -14.78
N GLY A 102 2.31 1.36 -15.90
CA GLY A 102 3.55 0.59 -15.91
C GLY A 102 3.39 -0.93 -15.91
N GLU A 103 2.17 -1.45 -15.78
CA GLU A 103 1.87 -2.87 -15.97
C GLU A 103 1.37 -3.11 -17.40
N GLN A 104 2.02 -4.04 -18.11
CA GLN A 104 1.78 -4.25 -19.54
C GLN A 104 0.32 -4.58 -19.87
N GLN A 105 -0.30 -5.53 -19.18
CA GLN A 105 -1.65 -5.95 -19.51
C GLN A 105 -2.70 -4.88 -19.23
N PRO A 106 -2.75 -4.23 -18.05
CA PRO A 106 -3.67 -3.12 -17.81
C PRO A 106 -3.52 -1.96 -18.80
N GLU A 107 -2.29 -1.61 -19.18
CA GLU A 107 -2.05 -0.54 -20.15
C GLU A 107 -2.49 -0.93 -21.57
N THR A 108 -2.30 -2.19 -21.95
CA THR A 108 -2.78 -2.70 -23.26
C THR A 108 -4.31 -2.70 -23.34
N ASP A 109 -4.98 -3.15 -22.27
CA ASP A 109 -6.43 -3.19 -22.19
C ASP A 109 -7.06 -1.79 -22.28
N HIS A 110 -6.35 -0.78 -21.75
CA HIS A 110 -6.75 0.64 -21.79
C HIS A 110 -6.15 1.40 -22.98
N LYS A 111 -5.62 0.70 -23.98
CA LYS A 111 -5.08 1.30 -25.22
C LYS A 111 -4.12 2.45 -24.95
N MET A 112 -3.17 2.24 -24.06
CA MET A 112 -2.18 3.25 -23.69
C MET A 112 -1.48 3.81 -24.92
N GLU A 113 -1.45 5.13 -25.03
CA GLU A 113 -0.72 5.87 -26.04
C GLU A 113 0.28 6.82 -25.39
N THR A 114 1.41 7.02 -26.03
CA THR A 114 2.46 7.94 -25.55
C THR A 114 3.34 8.35 -26.73
N ASP A 115 3.87 9.55 -26.67
CA ASP A 115 4.99 9.97 -27.53
C ASP A 115 6.34 9.60 -26.88
N GLU A 116 6.49 9.81 -25.57
CA GLU A 116 7.64 9.37 -24.78
C GLU A 116 7.27 9.29 -23.30
N SER A 117 7.40 8.11 -22.70
CA SER A 117 7.16 7.92 -21.27
C SER A 117 7.99 6.77 -20.72
N TYR A 118 8.18 6.76 -19.41
CA TYR A 118 9.03 5.80 -18.72
C TYR A 118 8.23 5.06 -17.66
N THR A 119 8.52 3.77 -17.49
CA THR A 119 7.94 2.95 -16.43
C THR A 119 8.99 2.66 -15.37
N GLY A 120 8.52 2.46 -14.15
CA GLY A 120 9.35 2.04 -13.03
C GLY A 120 8.55 1.29 -11.99
N ASN A 121 9.24 0.85 -10.94
CA ASN A 121 8.63 0.17 -9.80
C ASN A 121 9.22 0.75 -8.51
N THR A 122 8.35 1.10 -7.59
CA THR A 122 8.72 1.60 -6.26
C THR A 122 7.80 0.98 -5.23
N ASN A 123 8.37 0.38 -4.18
CA ASN A 123 7.62 -0.34 -3.14
C ASN A 123 6.66 -1.40 -3.71
N ASN A 124 7.07 -2.12 -4.76
CA ASN A 124 6.27 -3.10 -5.50
C ASN A 124 5.01 -2.53 -6.18
N ILE A 125 4.98 -1.23 -6.40
CA ILE A 125 3.93 -0.55 -7.18
C ILE A 125 4.57 -0.02 -8.46
N PHE A 126 4.03 -0.41 -9.60
CA PHE A 126 4.44 0.11 -10.89
C PHE A 126 3.93 1.54 -11.07
N TYR A 127 4.63 2.30 -11.85
CA TYR A 127 4.25 3.66 -12.22
C TYR A 127 4.71 3.99 -13.64
N ARG A 128 4.15 5.05 -14.19
CA ARG A 128 4.59 5.67 -15.44
C ARG A 128 4.79 7.16 -15.24
N ASP A 129 5.82 7.73 -15.84
CA ASP A 129 6.02 9.17 -15.93
C ASP A 129 6.33 9.62 -17.37
N ALA A 130 5.93 10.83 -17.71
CA ALA A 130 6.35 11.55 -18.89
C ALA A 130 7.05 12.84 -18.45
N ARG A 131 8.00 13.33 -19.26
CA ARG A 131 8.87 14.45 -18.91
C ARG A 131 9.00 15.40 -20.10
N ASN A 132 9.41 16.64 -19.81
CA ASN A 132 9.76 17.62 -20.84
C ASN A 132 8.65 17.91 -21.88
N GLY A 133 7.39 17.87 -21.45
CA GLY A 133 6.24 18.12 -22.31
C GLY A 133 5.70 16.88 -23.04
N HIS A 134 6.30 15.72 -22.84
CA HIS A 134 5.77 14.46 -23.34
C HIS A 134 4.53 14.01 -22.55
N TYR A 135 3.76 13.06 -23.10
CA TYR A 135 2.51 12.60 -22.52
C TYR A 135 2.36 11.07 -22.54
N PHE A 136 1.40 10.60 -21.80
CA PHE A 136 0.77 9.29 -21.96
C PHE A 136 -0.74 9.41 -21.70
N SER A 137 -1.52 8.56 -22.32
CA SER A 137 -2.97 8.55 -22.17
C SER A 137 -3.53 7.13 -22.07
N TYR A 138 -4.74 7.02 -21.57
CA TYR A 138 -5.50 5.77 -21.44
C TYR A 138 -6.92 5.97 -21.89
N LEU A 139 -7.48 4.96 -22.55
CA LEU A 139 -8.91 4.91 -22.82
C LEU A 139 -9.61 4.31 -21.60
N MET A 140 -10.44 5.10 -20.93
CA MET A 140 -11.14 4.70 -19.70
C MET A 140 -12.63 4.52 -19.94
N GLN A 141 -13.23 3.52 -19.29
CA GLN A 141 -14.67 3.29 -19.33
C GLN A 141 -15.40 4.31 -18.45
N THR A 142 -16.50 4.86 -18.95
CA THR A 142 -17.38 5.76 -18.18
C THR A 142 -18.72 5.11 -17.86
N SER A 143 -19.06 4.01 -18.57
CA SER A 143 -20.34 3.31 -18.42
C SER A 143 -21.56 4.25 -18.58
N GLY A 144 -21.43 5.29 -19.40
CA GLY A 144 -22.47 6.30 -19.60
C GLY A 144 -22.76 7.21 -18.41
N LEU A 145 -21.96 7.15 -17.35
CA LEU A 145 -22.12 8.00 -16.17
C LEU A 145 -21.54 9.39 -16.41
N THR A 146 -22.16 10.40 -15.78
CA THR A 146 -21.77 11.81 -15.94
C THR A 146 -21.31 12.48 -14.65
N ASP A 147 -21.31 11.77 -13.53
CA ASP A 147 -20.86 12.24 -12.21
C ASP A 147 -19.58 11.55 -11.74
N LEU A 148 -18.66 11.30 -12.68
CA LEU A 148 -17.42 10.62 -12.42
C LEU A 148 -16.34 11.57 -11.89
N LYS A 149 -15.40 11.00 -11.13
CA LYS A 149 -14.19 11.67 -10.66
C LYS A 149 -12.96 10.88 -11.10
N LEU A 150 -11.93 11.61 -11.51
CA LEU A 150 -10.64 11.03 -11.80
C LEU A 150 -9.82 10.96 -10.51
N ARG A 151 -9.39 9.77 -10.12
CA ARG A 151 -8.53 9.57 -8.96
C ARG A 151 -7.14 9.11 -9.39
N LEU A 152 -6.14 9.92 -9.14
CA LEU A 152 -4.74 9.64 -9.48
C LEU A 152 -3.89 9.45 -8.21
N LYS A 153 -2.90 8.55 -8.30
CA LYS A 153 -1.91 8.36 -7.24
C LYS A 153 -0.56 8.85 -7.72
N TYR A 154 0.06 9.73 -6.93
CA TYR A 154 1.36 10.29 -7.20
C TYR A 154 2.38 9.80 -6.19
N TRP A 155 3.59 9.53 -6.65
CA TRP A 155 4.71 9.27 -5.77
C TRP A 155 5.17 10.57 -5.12
N GLY A 156 5.31 10.57 -3.79
CA GLY A 156 5.88 11.67 -3.05
C GLY A 156 7.40 11.70 -3.24
N VAL A 157 7.89 12.79 -3.79
CA VAL A 157 9.31 13.07 -3.96
C VAL A 157 9.69 14.32 -3.21
N GLY A 158 10.96 14.41 -2.81
CA GLY A 158 11.48 15.55 -2.07
C GLY A 158 11.39 16.89 -2.83
N GLU A 159 11.75 17.98 -2.17
CA GLU A 159 11.56 19.39 -2.55
C GLU A 159 12.24 19.83 -3.86
N TRP A 160 13.09 19.02 -4.45
CA TRP A 160 14.07 19.39 -5.48
C TRP A 160 13.71 18.98 -6.91
N LYS A 161 12.51 18.42 -7.14
CA LYS A 161 12.03 18.11 -8.47
C LYS A 161 10.74 18.87 -8.76
N THR A 162 10.67 19.47 -9.93
CA THR A 162 9.46 20.08 -10.46
C THR A 162 8.48 18.97 -10.86
N HIS A 163 7.26 19.07 -10.37
CA HIS A 163 6.16 18.18 -10.69
C HIS A 163 4.94 18.99 -11.12
N GLU A 164 5.07 19.58 -12.31
CA GLU A 164 4.02 20.37 -12.96
C GLU A 164 3.59 19.67 -14.23
N PHE A 165 2.30 19.47 -14.39
CA PHE A 165 1.72 18.82 -15.56
C PHE A 165 0.24 19.18 -15.71
N ASP A 166 -0.29 18.97 -16.89
CA ASP A 166 -1.69 19.16 -17.21
C ASP A 166 -2.41 17.82 -17.34
N ILE A 167 -3.66 17.80 -16.92
CA ILE A 167 -4.57 16.66 -17.11
C ILE A 167 -5.61 17.04 -18.13
N TYR A 168 -5.78 16.18 -19.13
CA TYR A 168 -6.74 16.36 -20.21
C TYR A 168 -7.76 15.22 -20.23
N ILE A 169 -8.99 15.52 -20.64
CA ILE A 169 -10.02 14.56 -21.00
C ILE A 169 -10.40 14.84 -22.46
N ASP A 170 -10.14 13.89 -23.37
CA ASP A 170 -10.39 14.04 -24.79
C ASP A 170 -9.86 15.35 -25.39
N ASN A 171 -8.61 15.68 -25.09
CA ASN A 171 -7.92 16.92 -25.52
C ASN A 171 -8.49 18.22 -24.92
N VAL A 172 -9.43 18.15 -23.96
CA VAL A 172 -9.89 19.31 -23.20
C VAL A 172 -9.15 19.37 -21.87
N LEU A 173 -8.52 20.50 -21.57
CA LEU A 173 -7.82 20.70 -20.30
C LEU A 173 -8.78 20.58 -19.13
N LEU A 174 -8.56 19.57 -18.29
CA LEU A 174 -9.29 19.42 -17.03
C LEU A 174 -8.71 20.34 -15.96
N CYS A 175 -7.42 20.24 -15.73
CA CYS A 175 -6.71 21.11 -14.79
C CYS A 175 -5.18 21.05 -14.98
N SER A 176 -4.50 22.08 -14.50
CA SER A 176 -3.05 22.10 -14.30
C SER A 176 -2.73 21.72 -12.86
N VAL A 177 -1.76 20.84 -12.68
CA VAL A 177 -1.36 20.31 -11.37
C VAL A 177 0.06 20.72 -11.05
N ASN A 178 0.29 21.22 -9.85
CA ASN A 178 1.62 21.44 -9.32
C ASN A 178 1.77 20.68 -7.98
N ASN A 179 2.52 19.59 -8.02
CA ASN A 179 2.84 18.78 -6.85
C ASN A 179 4.27 18.99 -6.34
N THR A 180 4.97 20.01 -6.83
CA THR A 180 6.34 20.36 -6.42
C THR A 180 6.36 20.63 -4.91
N GLY A 181 7.13 19.83 -4.18
CA GLY A 181 7.25 19.95 -2.73
C GLY A 181 5.99 19.62 -1.91
N LYS A 182 4.89 19.22 -2.56
CA LYS A 182 3.61 18.94 -1.87
C LYS A 182 3.66 17.66 -1.04
N TYR A 183 4.32 16.62 -1.56
CA TYR A 183 4.44 15.32 -0.91
C TYR A 183 5.90 15.02 -0.59
N ARG A 184 6.29 15.24 0.67
CA ARG A 184 7.68 15.15 1.13
C ARG A 184 8.07 13.75 1.65
N ILE A 185 7.13 12.82 1.61
CA ILE A 185 7.29 11.45 2.12
C ILE A 185 7.34 10.47 0.96
N SER A 186 8.17 9.43 1.12
CA SER A 186 8.35 8.37 0.11
C SER A 186 7.18 7.37 0.13
N GLU A 187 5.99 7.84 -0.23
CA GLU A 187 4.78 7.04 -0.38
C GLU A 187 3.87 7.58 -1.49
N PHE A 188 2.95 6.74 -1.96
CA PHE A 188 1.93 7.17 -2.91
C PHE A 188 0.81 7.94 -2.23
N LYS A 189 0.49 9.11 -2.77
CA LYS A 189 -0.64 9.96 -2.34
C LYS A 189 -1.69 10.04 -3.43
N ALA A 190 -2.94 9.91 -3.06
CA ALA A 190 -4.07 9.99 -3.98
C ALA A 190 -4.67 11.40 -3.98
N GLU A 191 -4.96 11.90 -5.17
CA GLU A 191 -5.74 13.11 -5.43
C GLU A 191 -6.96 12.75 -6.27
N THR A 192 -8.01 13.52 -6.12
CA THR A 192 -9.27 13.33 -6.84
C THR A 192 -9.67 14.63 -7.54
N TYR A 193 -10.04 14.52 -8.79
CA TYR A 193 -10.42 15.64 -9.67
C TYR A 193 -11.86 15.42 -10.13
N ASP A 194 -12.70 16.42 -10.00
CA ASP A 194 -14.07 16.40 -10.52
C ASP A 194 -14.03 16.52 -12.04
N ILE A 195 -14.72 15.64 -12.75
CA ILE A 195 -14.85 15.71 -14.22
C ILE A 195 -16.16 16.44 -14.53
N PRO A 196 -16.14 17.57 -15.25
CA PRO A 196 -17.36 18.23 -15.68
C PRO A 196 -18.27 17.28 -16.47
N ALA A 197 -19.54 17.22 -16.11
CA ALA A 197 -20.52 16.32 -16.76
C ALA A 197 -20.58 16.52 -18.29
N ALA A 198 -20.34 17.74 -18.79
CA ALA A 198 -20.29 18.03 -20.22
C ALA A 198 -19.18 17.27 -20.97
N LEU A 199 -18.08 16.87 -20.29
CA LEU A 199 -17.01 16.08 -20.88
C LEU A 199 -17.35 14.59 -20.95
N LEU A 200 -18.35 14.13 -20.19
CA LEU A 200 -18.76 12.72 -20.09
C LEU A 200 -20.06 12.43 -20.85
N GLN A 201 -20.84 13.47 -21.18
CA GLN A 201 -22.16 13.30 -21.75
C GLN A 201 -22.14 12.52 -23.07
N GLY A 202 -22.89 11.42 -23.14
CA GLY A 202 -23.02 10.57 -24.34
C GLY A 202 -21.79 9.69 -24.60
N LYS A 203 -20.90 9.52 -23.64
CA LYS A 203 -19.71 8.68 -23.76
C LYS A 203 -19.83 7.42 -22.91
N GLU A 204 -19.40 6.31 -23.48
CA GLU A 204 -19.21 5.03 -22.79
C GLU A 204 -17.74 4.82 -22.39
N GLN A 205 -16.88 5.51 -23.12
CA GLN A 205 -15.41 5.49 -22.95
C GLN A 205 -14.87 6.91 -23.05
#